data_40ddc7979ac4a8084149469358834964
#
_entry.id   40ddc7979ac4a8084149469358834964
#
_cell.length_a   1.000
_cell.length_b   1.000
_cell.length_c   1.000
_cell.angle_alpha   90.00
_cell.angle_beta   90.00
_cell.angle_gamma   90.00
#
_symmetry.space_group_name_H-M   'P 1'
#
loop_
_entity.id
_entity.type
_entity.pdbx_description
1 polymer ?
#
loop_
_entity_poly.entity_id
_entity_poly.type
_entity_poly.pdbx_seq_one_letter_code
_entity_poly.pdbx_strand_id
1 'polypeptide(L)'
;MHDILADIGDFIFVSDPPEQADAIMVAGGSHPELPEYAATLWKAGYAPRIFIGGGVSIKLGYFPGPHSKPERYSGHYETEYAFYRDVLLLAGVPEQAIIGENRSGYTKQNALFAREAADAHGICIKRALLICKSFHARRCLMYYQAAFPHTEFRVTPHDVSGISRENWFL
;
A
#
# COMPACT_ATOMS: atom_id res chain seq x y z
N MET A 1 -32.99 7.73 -13.50
CA MET A 1 -32.68 6.31 -13.23
C MET A 1 -31.34 6.33 -12.49
N HIS A 2 -31.31 5.85 -11.25
CA HIS A 2 -30.06 5.83 -10.46
C HIS A 2 -29.13 4.80 -11.09
N ASP A 3 -27.91 5.17 -11.37
CA ASP A 3 -26.91 4.26 -11.97
C ASP A 3 -26.20 3.50 -10.84
N ILE A 4 -26.68 2.30 -10.55
CA ILE A 4 -26.13 1.42 -9.51
C ILE A 4 -24.63 1.12 -9.73
N LEU A 5 -24.19 1.01 -10.99
CA LEU A 5 -22.78 0.76 -11.28
C LEU A 5 -21.90 1.95 -10.90
N ALA A 6 -22.41 3.18 -11.16
CA ALA A 6 -21.72 4.40 -10.73
C ALA A 6 -21.61 4.47 -9.21
N ASP A 7 -22.71 4.20 -8.48
CA ASP A 7 -22.72 4.22 -7.01
C ASP A 7 -21.75 3.18 -6.40
N ILE A 8 -21.73 1.96 -6.95
CA ILE A 8 -20.79 0.93 -6.53
C ILE A 8 -19.35 1.34 -6.84
N GLY A 9 -19.12 1.91 -8.03
CA GLY A 9 -17.81 2.43 -8.42
C GLY A 9 -17.33 3.52 -7.46
N ASP A 10 -18.17 4.50 -7.13
CA ASP A 10 -17.86 5.57 -6.17
C ASP A 10 -17.57 5.03 -4.77
N PHE A 11 -18.25 3.96 -4.37
CA PHE A 11 -17.99 3.32 -3.09
C PHE A 11 -16.63 2.59 -3.09
N ILE A 12 -16.29 1.84 -4.14
CA ILE A 12 -15.09 1.01 -4.20
C ILE A 12 -13.83 1.85 -4.44
N PHE A 13 -13.88 2.74 -5.45
CA PHE A 13 -12.72 3.47 -5.97
C PHE A 13 -12.51 4.81 -5.25
N VAL A 14 -12.27 4.74 -3.95
CA VAL A 14 -11.91 5.94 -3.16
C VAL A 14 -10.57 6.46 -3.65
N SER A 15 -10.49 7.75 -3.95
CA SER A 15 -9.27 8.40 -4.40
C SER A 15 -9.23 9.84 -3.92
N ASP A 16 -8.16 10.21 -3.25
CA ASP A 16 -7.87 11.56 -2.77
C ASP A 16 -6.59 12.09 -3.42
N PRO A 17 -6.45 13.40 -3.61
CA PRO A 17 -5.17 13.98 -3.97
C PRO A 17 -4.18 13.78 -2.81
N PRO A 18 -2.88 13.56 -3.09
CA PRO A 18 -1.87 13.46 -2.05
C PRO A 18 -1.70 14.80 -1.33
N GLU A 19 -1.55 14.75 -0.01
CA GLU A 19 -1.27 15.90 0.86
C GLU A 19 -0.10 15.57 1.77
N GLN A 20 0.51 16.62 2.38
CA GLN A 20 1.55 16.44 3.38
C GLN A 20 1.06 15.55 4.53
N ALA A 21 1.85 14.56 4.90
CA ALA A 21 1.49 13.54 5.87
C ALA A 21 2.70 13.14 6.74
N ASP A 22 2.42 12.43 7.83
CA ASP A 22 3.46 11.89 8.73
C ASP A 22 4.06 10.59 8.19
N ALA A 23 3.31 9.88 7.36
CA ALA A 23 3.71 8.61 6.77
C ALA A 23 3.01 8.32 5.43
N ILE A 24 3.69 7.56 4.59
CA ILE A 24 3.10 6.84 3.45
C ILE A 24 2.94 5.39 3.88
N MET A 25 1.76 4.81 3.71
CA MET A 25 1.48 3.41 4.00
C MET A 25 1.15 2.67 2.71
N VAL A 26 1.85 1.58 2.44
CA VAL A 26 1.66 0.78 1.22
C VAL A 26 1.09 -0.57 1.61
N ALA A 27 -0.09 -0.89 1.12
CA ALA A 27 -0.69 -2.21 1.33
C ALA A 27 0.12 -3.30 0.61
N GLY A 28 0.39 -4.38 1.29
CA GLY A 28 1.19 -5.50 0.77
C GLY A 28 0.67 -6.10 -0.53
N GLY A 29 1.57 -6.73 -1.27
CA GLY A 29 1.27 -7.36 -2.55
C GLY A 29 2.50 -7.61 -3.42
N SER A 30 2.26 -7.90 -4.70
CA SER A 30 3.30 -8.26 -5.69
C SER A 30 3.42 -7.25 -6.84
N HIS A 31 2.73 -6.12 -6.77
CA HIS A 31 2.76 -5.08 -7.81
C HIS A 31 3.82 -4.02 -7.49
N PRO A 32 4.93 -3.93 -8.25
CA PRO A 32 6.00 -2.97 -7.98
C PRO A 32 5.56 -1.51 -8.16
N GLU A 33 4.50 -1.26 -8.91
CA GLU A 33 3.95 0.07 -9.13
C GLU A 33 3.55 0.77 -7.83
N LEU A 34 3.11 0.03 -6.82
CA LEU A 34 2.69 0.60 -5.54
C LEU A 34 3.88 1.19 -4.76
N PRO A 35 4.95 0.43 -4.44
CA PRO A 35 6.12 1.02 -3.79
C PRO A 35 6.90 2.00 -4.70
N GLU A 36 6.89 1.86 -6.03
CA GLU A 36 7.45 2.87 -6.94
C GLU A 36 6.72 4.21 -6.79
N TYR A 37 5.40 4.20 -6.71
CA TYR A 37 4.60 5.40 -6.48
C TYR A 37 4.86 5.98 -5.09
N ALA A 38 4.98 5.13 -4.06
CA ALA A 38 5.38 5.56 -2.72
C ALA A 38 6.73 6.27 -2.73
N ALA A 39 7.72 5.74 -3.45
CA ALA A 39 9.02 6.36 -3.59
C ALA A 39 8.94 7.73 -4.28
N THR A 40 8.08 7.88 -5.30
CA THR A 40 7.83 9.16 -5.98
C THR A 40 7.28 10.20 -5.01
N LEU A 41 6.27 9.85 -4.22
CA LEU A 41 5.70 10.75 -3.22
C LEU A 41 6.69 11.09 -2.10
N TRP A 42 7.47 10.11 -1.65
CA TRP A 42 8.52 10.33 -0.66
C TRP A 42 9.58 11.33 -1.17
N LYS A 43 10.07 11.15 -2.40
CA LYS A 43 11.04 12.09 -3.04
C LYS A 43 10.48 13.49 -3.23
N ALA A 44 9.19 13.60 -3.49
CA ALA A 44 8.48 14.89 -3.56
C ALA A 44 8.24 15.52 -2.18
N GLY A 45 8.65 14.86 -1.08
CA GLY A 45 8.59 15.39 0.27
C GLY A 45 7.23 15.26 0.95
N TYR A 46 6.31 14.43 0.44
CA TYR A 46 4.98 14.28 1.03
C TYR A 46 4.98 13.67 2.42
N ALA A 47 5.94 12.82 2.76
CA ALA A 47 6.10 12.26 4.10
C ALA A 47 7.54 11.81 4.34
N PRO A 48 8.02 11.80 5.60
CA PRO A 48 9.39 11.42 5.91
C PRO A 48 9.64 9.89 5.93
N ARG A 49 8.57 9.08 6.01
CA ARG A 49 8.66 7.62 6.20
C ARG A 49 7.67 6.88 5.32
N ILE A 50 8.06 5.65 4.93
CA ILE A 50 7.22 4.72 4.19
C ILE A 50 7.04 3.45 5.02
N PHE A 51 5.78 3.11 5.32
CA PHE A 51 5.41 1.84 5.95
C PHE A 51 5.03 0.85 4.87
N ILE A 52 5.68 -0.30 4.86
CA ILE A 52 5.37 -1.43 3.98
C ILE A 52 5.16 -2.68 4.82
N GLY A 53 4.31 -3.58 4.37
CA GLY A 53 4.04 -4.81 5.08
C GLY A 53 3.76 -5.95 4.12
N GLY A 54 3.89 -7.16 4.64
CA GLY A 54 3.50 -8.36 3.95
C GLY A 54 4.49 -9.50 4.14
N GLY A 55 4.01 -10.59 4.73
CA GLY A 55 4.67 -11.88 4.71
C GLY A 55 4.36 -12.59 3.39
N VAL A 56 3.68 -13.72 3.50
CA VAL A 56 3.17 -14.48 2.35
C VAL A 56 1.65 -14.58 2.44
N SER A 57 0.98 -14.53 1.29
CA SER A 57 -0.46 -14.70 1.25
C SER A 57 -0.86 -16.05 1.85
N ILE A 58 -1.80 -16.04 2.81
CA ILE A 58 -2.35 -17.28 3.40
C ILE A 58 -3.00 -18.21 2.37
N LYS A 59 -3.39 -17.66 1.22
CA LYS A 59 -3.99 -18.45 0.12
C LYS A 59 -2.95 -19.21 -0.69
N LEU A 60 -1.75 -18.63 -0.84
CA LEU A 60 -0.68 -19.21 -1.67
C LEU A 60 0.36 -19.96 -0.84
N GLY A 61 0.64 -19.49 0.38
CA GLY A 61 1.68 -20.06 1.24
C GLY A 61 3.12 -19.75 0.81
N TYR A 62 3.29 -18.93 -0.24
CA TYR A 62 4.59 -18.46 -0.75
C TYR A 62 4.41 -17.12 -1.47
N PHE A 63 5.50 -16.39 -1.69
CA PHE A 63 5.49 -15.20 -2.50
C PHE A 63 5.72 -15.57 -3.98
N PRO A 64 4.77 -15.26 -4.89
CA PRO A 64 4.85 -15.72 -6.29
C PRO A 64 5.84 -14.92 -7.15
N GLY A 65 6.50 -13.91 -6.59
CA GLY A 65 7.35 -12.99 -7.32
C GLY A 65 6.62 -11.73 -7.79
N PRO A 66 7.36 -10.81 -8.47
CA PRO A 66 6.81 -9.58 -9.02
C PRO A 66 5.70 -9.86 -10.05
N HIS A 67 4.58 -9.15 -9.94
CA HIS A 67 3.48 -9.28 -10.90
C HIS A 67 3.80 -8.65 -12.26
N SER A 68 4.68 -7.65 -12.27
CA SER A 68 5.15 -6.95 -13.46
C SER A 68 6.64 -6.64 -13.34
N LYS A 69 7.28 -6.28 -14.46
CA LYS A 69 8.71 -5.88 -14.54
C LYS A 69 9.68 -6.91 -13.93
N PRO A 70 9.53 -8.22 -14.21
CA PRO A 70 10.40 -9.25 -13.62
C PRO A 70 11.87 -9.08 -14.01
N GLU A 71 12.16 -8.48 -15.16
CA GLU A 71 13.51 -8.17 -15.62
C GLU A 71 14.20 -7.11 -14.74
N ARG A 72 13.43 -6.18 -14.17
CA ARG A 72 13.94 -5.16 -13.25
C ARG A 72 14.06 -5.66 -11.83
N TYR A 73 13.14 -6.53 -11.42
CA TYR A 73 13.04 -7.08 -10.07
C TYR A 73 13.30 -8.58 -10.10
N SER A 74 14.51 -8.97 -10.47
CA SER A 74 14.94 -10.37 -10.67
C SER A 74 15.46 -11.05 -9.42
N GLY A 75 15.38 -10.38 -8.25
CA GLY A 75 15.79 -10.94 -6.95
C GLY A 75 14.91 -12.12 -6.51
N HIS A 76 15.46 -12.93 -5.62
CA HIS A 76 14.66 -13.95 -4.92
C HIS A 76 14.05 -13.32 -3.66
N TYR A 77 12.73 -13.26 -3.61
CA TYR A 77 11.99 -12.65 -2.50
C TYR A 77 11.18 -13.71 -1.76
N GLU A 78 11.36 -13.82 -0.46
CA GLU A 78 10.59 -14.74 0.37
C GLU A 78 9.25 -14.17 0.83
N THR A 79 9.12 -12.84 0.85
CA THR A 79 7.94 -12.13 1.36
C THR A 79 7.61 -10.90 0.52
N GLU A 80 6.36 -10.43 0.62
CA GLU A 80 5.93 -9.16 0.02
C GLU A 80 6.75 -7.99 0.56
N TYR A 81 7.08 -8.00 1.85
CA TYR A 81 7.95 -7.00 2.49
C TYR A 81 9.34 -6.96 1.85
N ALA A 82 10.00 -8.12 1.71
CA ALA A 82 11.34 -8.19 1.12
C ALA A 82 11.33 -7.61 -0.31
N PHE A 83 10.30 -7.93 -1.08
CA PHE A 83 10.12 -7.41 -2.42
C PHE A 83 9.91 -5.88 -2.43
N TYR A 84 8.96 -5.37 -1.66
CA TYR A 84 8.66 -3.93 -1.63
C TYR A 84 9.82 -3.10 -1.10
N ARG A 85 10.55 -3.63 -0.10
CA ARG A 85 11.76 -3.01 0.41
C ARG A 85 12.82 -2.86 -0.69
N ASP A 86 13.07 -3.90 -1.48
CA ASP A 86 14.02 -3.85 -2.59
C ASP A 86 13.61 -2.82 -3.66
N VAL A 87 12.32 -2.78 -4.03
CA VAL A 87 11.79 -1.76 -4.96
C VAL A 87 12.06 -0.35 -4.44
N LEU A 88 11.83 -0.08 -3.16
CA LEU A 88 12.06 1.23 -2.54
C LEU A 88 13.55 1.59 -2.53
N LEU A 89 14.43 0.66 -2.18
CA LEU A 89 15.88 0.86 -2.16
C LEU A 89 16.41 1.16 -3.56
N LEU A 90 15.99 0.38 -4.58
CA LEU A 90 16.35 0.61 -5.98
C LEU A 90 15.81 1.94 -6.50
N ALA A 91 14.70 2.40 -5.96
CA ALA A 91 14.16 3.73 -6.26
C ALA A 91 14.88 4.85 -5.49
N GLY A 92 15.87 4.55 -4.63
CA GLY A 92 16.67 5.54 -3.91
C GLY A 92 16.06 6.02 -2.60
N VAL A 93 15.09 5.31 -2.04
CA VAL A 93 14.60 5.55 -0.68
C VAL A 93 15.59 4.94 0.30
N PRO A 94 16.14 5.70 1.26
CA PRO A 94 17.13 5.16 2.19
C PRO A 94 16.46 4.21 3.21
N GLU A 95 17.21 3.18 3.65
CA GLU A 95 16.74 2.16 4.58
C GLU A 95 16.06 2.73 5.83
N GLN A 96 16.62 3.80 6.41
CA GLN A 96 16.09 4.44 7.62
C GLN A 96 14.73 5.12 7.43
N ALA A 97 14.30 5.33 6.20
CA ALA A 97 12.96 5.86 5.89
C ALA A 97 11.92 4.75 5.71
N ILE A 98 12.34 3.48 5.67
CA ILE A 98 11.48 2.32 5.44
C ILE A 98 11.21 1.64 6.78
N ILE A 99 9.93 1.50 7.12
CA ILE A 99 9.47 0.80 8.31
C ILE A 99 8.53 -0.31 7.84
N GLY A 100 8.61 -1.50 8.43
CA GLY A 100 7.71 -2.53 7.99
C GLY A 100 7.71 -3.81 8.80
N GLU A 101 6.92 -4.75 8.30
CA GLU A 101 6.73 -6.06 8.88
C GLU A 101 6.65 -7.14 7.77
N ASN A 102 6.99 -8.37 8.09
CA ASN A 102 7.04 -9.49 7.15
C ASN A 102 6.17 -10.69 7.58
N ARG A 103 5.14 -10.46 8.41
CA ARG A 103 4.33 -11.52 9.02
C ARG A 103 2.91 -11.59 8.46
N SER A 104 2.38 -10.47 7.96
CA SER A 104 1.00 -10.40 7.53
C SER A 104 0.73 -11.24 6.28
N GLY A 105 -0.38 -11.96 6.29
CA GLY A 105 -0.83 -12.81 5.18
C GLY A 105 -2.05 -12.26 4.44
N TYR A 106 -2.63 -11.14 4.88
CA TYR A 106 -3.79 -10.49 4.25
C TYR A 106 -3.97 -9.05 4.76
N THR A 107 -4.78 -8.27 4.06
CA THR A 107 -4.89 -6.80 4.23
C THR A 107 -5.18 -6.32 5.65
N LYS A 108 -6.06 -7.02 6.40
CA LYS A 108 -6.33 -6.64 7.79
C LYS A 108 -5.09 -6.74 8.66
N GLN A 109 -4.29 -7.80 8.47
CA GLN A 109 -3.02 -7.95 9.19
C GLN A 109 -2.00 -6.90 8.76
N ASN A 110 -1.94 -6.52 7.46
CA ASN A 110 -1.08 -5.40 7.05
C ASN A 110 -1.37 -4.14 7.90
N ALA A 111 -2.63 -3.79 8.09
CA ALA A 111 -3.01 -2.62 8.87
C ALA A 111 -2.66 -2.76 10.36
N LEU A 112 -2.96 -3.92 10.97
CA LEU A 112 -2.68 -4.18 12.39
C LEU A 112 -1.18 -4.17 12.68
N PHE A 113 -0.38 -4.83 11.84
CA PHE A 113 1.07 -4.92 12.06
C PHE A 113 1.79 -3.63 11.66
N ALA A 114 1.25 -2.83 10.72
CA ALA A 114 1.71 -1.46 10.51
C ALA A 114 1.50 -0.60 11.77
N ARG A 115 0.38 -0.80 12.49
CA ARG A 115 0.12 -0.13 13.77
C ARG A 115 1.12 -0.58 14.83
N GLU A 116 1.35 -1.88 14.99
CA GLU A 116 2.37 -2.40 15.91
C GLU A 116 3.76 -1.82 15.61
N ALA A 117 4.13 -1.74 14.33
CA ALA A 117 5.41 -1.16 13.91
C ALA A 117 5.50 0.34 14.26
N ALA A 118 4.43 1.11 14.04
CA ALA A 118 4.39 2.52 14.42
C ALA A 118 4.56 2.71 15.93
N ASP A 119 3.85 1.92 16.73
CA ASP A 119 3.93 1.95 18.19
C ASP A 119 5.33 1.56 18.69
N ALA A 120 5.93 0.51 18.12
CA ALA A 120 7.28 0.06 18.48
C ALA A 120 8.36 1.11 18.19
N HIS A 121 8.15 1.96 17.17
CA HIS A 121 9.05 3.06 16.84
C HIS A 121 8.67 4.39 17.53
N GLY A 122 7.62 4.42 18.35
CA GLY A 122 7.13 5.63 19.00
C GLY A 122 6.62 6.70 18.02
N ILE A 123 6.11 6.28 16.85
CA ILE A 123 5.69 7.19 15.78
C ILE A 123 4.19 7.46 15.92
N CYS A 124 3.84 8.73 16.18
CA CYS A 124 2.47 9.21 16.14
C CYS A 124 2.12 9.64 14.71
N ILE A 125 1.08 9.05 14.14
CA ILE A 125 0.65 9.34 12.76
C ILE A 125 -0.72 10.00 12.82
N LYS A 126 -0.76 11.31 12.58
CA LYS A 126 -2.01 12.10 12.52
C LYS A 126 -2.63 12.06 11.13
N ARG A 127 -1.79 12.09 10.09
CA ARG A 127 -2.20 11.93 8.69
C ARG A 127 -1.30 10.93 7.99
N ALA A 128 -1.90 10.07 7.16
CA ALA A 128 -1.18 9.12 6.32
C ALA A 128 -1.69 9.13 4.88
N LEU A 129 -0.78 8.97 3.92
CA LEU A 129 -1.12 8.60 2.55
C LEU A 129 -1.23 7.08 2.48
N LEU A 130 -2.36 6.56 2.02
CA LEU A 130 -2.59 5.13 1.88
C LEU A 130 -2.53 4.75 0.40
N ILE A 131 -1.48 4.01 0.03
CA ILE A 131 -1.27 3.51 -1.34
C ILE A 131 -1.72 2.05 -1.41
N CYS A 132 -2.59 1.78 -2.37
CA CYS A 132 -3.12 0.45 -2.62
C CYS A 132 -3.62 0.34 -4.08
N LYS A 133 -4.05 -0.85 -4.49
CA LYS A 133 -4.72 -1.03 -5.77
C LYS A 133 -6.05 -0.27 -5.78
N SER A 134 -6.39 0.39 -6.86
CA SER A 134 -7.59 1.23 -6.96
C SER A 134 -8.88 0.46 -6.65
N PHE A 135 -9.05 -0.74 -7.22
CA PHE A 135 -10.20 -1.61 -6.95
C PHE A 135 -10.24 -2.20 -5.53
N HIS A 136 -9.22 -1.94 -4.71
CA HIS A 136 -9.08 -2.40 -3.33
C HIS A 136 -9.14 -1.24 -2.32
N ALA A 137 -9.27 -0.01 -2.80
CA ALA A 137 -9.11 1.21 -2.02
C ALA A 137 -10.05 1.28 -0.81
N ARG A 138 -11.35 1.07 -1.00
CA ARG A 138 -12.33 1.08 0.11
C ARG A 138 -11.99 0.06 1.19
N ARG A 139 -11.67 -1.17 0.82
CA ARG A 139 -11.35 -2.24 1.77
C ARG A 139 -10.07 -1.94 2.55
N CYS A 140 -9.03 -1.43 1.89
CA CYS A 140 -7.81 -0.98 2.55
C CYS A 140 -8.12 0.13 3.55
N LEU A 141 -8.84 1.17 3.12
CA LEU A 141 -9.21 2.30 3.98
C LEU A 141 -9.92 1.84 5.25
N MET A 142 -10.92 0.96 5.12
CA MET A 142 -11.67 0.45 6.28
C MET A 142 -10.78 -0.26 7.29
N TYR A 143 -9.83 -1.09 6.85
CA TYR A 143 -8.93 -1.79 7.76
C TYR A 143 -7.90 -0.86 8.40
N TYR A 144 -7.34 0.08 7.63
CA TYR A 144 -6.38 1.03 8.17
C TYR A 144 -7.04 2.03 9.12
N GLN A 145 -8.25 2.52 8.84
CA GLN A 145 -9.02 3.34 9.79
C GLN A 145 -9.33 2.61 11.09
N ALA A 146 -9.65 1.31 11.03
CA ALA A 146 -9.89 0.50 12.22
C ALA A 146 -8.61 0.31 13.07
N ALA A 147 -7.45 0.14 12.43
CA ALA A 147 -6.16 0.00 13.12
C ALA A 147 -5.61 1.33 13.64
N PHE A 148 -5.91 2.43 12.98
CA PHE A 148 -5.46 3.79 13.30
C PHE A 148 -6.67 4.74 13.45
N PRO A 149 -7.46 4.62 14.53
CA PRO A 149 -8.74 5.34 14.67
C PRO A 149 -8.60 6.87 14.77
N HIS A 150 -7.41 7.38 15.07
CA HIS A 150 -7.12 8.82 15.19
C HIS A 150 -6.28 9.37 14.03
N THR A 151 -6.08 8.61 12.96
CA THR A 151 -5.32 9.00 11.79
C THR A 151 -6.27 9.42 10.65
N GLU A 152 -6.04 10.58 10.06
CA GLU A 152 -6.67 10.98 8.82
C GLU A 152 -5.97 10.28 7.66
N PHE A 153 -6.70 9.51 6.87
CA PHE A 153 -6.16 8.87 5.67
C PHE A 153 -6.54 9.62 4.41
N ARG A 154 -5.54 9.90 3.57
CA ARG A 154 -5.70 10.26 2.16
C ARG A 154 -5.39 9.03 1.33
N VAL A 155 -6.39 8.48 0.68
CA VAL A 155 -6.23 7.29 -0.15
C VAL A 155 -5.73 7.71 -1.52
N THR A 156 -4.51 7.33 -1.86
CA THR A 156 -3.86 7.63 -3.14
C THR A 156 -3.61 6.33 -3.89
N PRO A 157 -4.66 5.73 -4.49
CA PRO A 157 -4.56 4.42 -5.10
C PRO A 157 -3.84 4.48 -6.44
N HIS A 158 -3.42 3.31 -6.92
CA HIS A 158 -2.83 3.15 -8.24
C HIS A 158 -3.55 2.05 -9.02
N ASP A 159 -3.85 2.32 -10.29
CA ASP A 159 -4.43 1.32 -11.18
C ASP A 159 -3.39 0.28 -11.55
N VAL A 160 -3.72 -0.97 -11.34
CA VAL A 160 -2.88 -2.11 -11.66
C VAL A 160 -3.70 -3.18 -12.39
N SER A 161 -3.04 -4.05 -13.13
CA SER A 161 -3.69 -5.16 -13.85
C SER A 161 -4.75 -4.70 -14.86
N GLY A 162 -4.69 -3.45 -15.31
CA GLY A 162 -5.65 -2.89 -16.27
C GLY A 162 -7.06 -2.66 -15.72
N ILE A 163 -7.26 -2.76 -14.41
CA ILE A 163 -8.57 -2.56 -13.75
C ILE A 163 -8.64 -1.14 -13.20
N SER A 164 -9.65 -0.40 -13.64
CA SER A 164 -9.94 0.97 -13.21
C SER A 164 -11.43 1.16 -12.87
N ARG A 165 -11.77 2.36 -12.39
CA ARG A 165 -13.16 2.74 -12.10
C ARG A 165 -14.06 2.65 -13.34
N GLU A 166 -13.51 2.84 -14.53
CA GLU A 166 -14.25 2.89 -15.80
C GLU A 166 -14.52 1.50 -16.37
N ASN A 167 -13.79 0.46 -15.95
CA ASN A 167 -13.84 -0.86 -16.60
C ASN A 167 -14.01 -2.06 -15.66
N TRP A 168 -14.10 -1.87 -14.35
CA TRP A 168 -14.16 -2.95 -13.35
C TRP A 168 -15.34 -3.92 -13.49
N PHE A 169 -16.38 -3.50 -14.19
CA PHE A 169 -17.63 -4.25 -14.37
C PHE A 169 -17.77 -4.91 -15.78
N LEU A 170 -16.75 -4.80 -16.62
CA LEU A 170 -16.73 -5.37 -17.98
C LEU A 170 -16.37 -6.86 -18.02
#